data_9c05e2a5af7e7065bb7abc195b6a97d8
#
_entry.id   9c05e2a5af7e7065bb7abc195b6a97d8
#
_cell.length_a   1.000
_cell.length_b   1.000
_cell.length_c   1.000
_cell.angle_alpha   90.00
_cell.angle_beta   90.00
_cell.angle_gamma   90.00
#
_symmetry.space_group_name_H-M   'P 1'
#
loop_
_entity.id
_entity.type
_entity.pdbx_description
1 polymer ?
#
loop_
_entity_poly.entity_id
_entity_poly.type
_entity_poly.pdbx_seq_one_letter_code
_entity_poly.pdbx_strand_id
1 'polypeptide(L)'
;MELMLVLALLGVVMLIALPAFQNLLQGALQLEVNRITGVIRLLRNEAVLTNTRYRLMLSLKDNRYFVERQDELGSYETVQDPQELRPYSFPSGWQTQKLLLLGRIFRNDEPEPVPVLVDSSGYVDPFLLHFTQGGEDYSLRVSGFTGRVELVNGYVDK
;
A
#
# COMPACT_ATOMS: atom_id res chain seq x y z
N MET A 1 23.50 46.36 1.61
CA MET A 1 24.27 45.44 0.71
C MET A 1 24.26 44.03 1.26
N GLU A 2 24.56 43.79 2.56
CA GLU A 2 24.58 42.46 3.19
C GLU A 2 23.25 41.71 3.15
N LEU A 3 22.12 42.36 3.34
CA LEU A 3 20.79 41.76 3.32
C LEU A 3 20.43 41.17 1.95
N MET A 4 20.82 41.84 0.86
CA MET A 4 20.63 41.37 -0.51
C MET A 4 21.46 40.10 -0.80
N LEU A 5 22.67 40.05 -0.25
CA LEU A 5 23.58 38.93 -0.43
C LEU A 5 23.05 37.69 0.33
N VAL A 6 22.52 37.88 1.55
CA VAL A 6 21.89 36.80 2.34
C VAL A 6 20.65 36.26 1.64
N LEU A 7 19.79 37.14 1.09
CA LEU A 7 18.58 36.73 0.35
C LEU A 7 18.93 35.98 -0.93
N ALA A 8 19.99 36.43 -1.65
CA ALA A 8 20.45 35.73 -2.83
C ALA A 8 21.00 34.30 -2.48
N LEU A 9 21.74 34.17 -1.39
CA LEU A 9 22.30 32.93 -0.92
C LEU A 9 21.19 31.94 -0.46
N LEU A 10 20.18 32.48 0.26
CA LEU A 10 18.99 31.72 0.64
C LEU A 10 18.20 31.21 -0.57
N GLY A 11 18.06 32.05 -1.61
CA GLY A 11 17.42 31.68 -2.87
C GLY A 11 18.14 30.53 -3.59
N VAL A 12 19.48 30.58 -3.63
CA VAL A 12 20.30 29.52 -4.23
C VAL A 12 20.18 28.22 -3.43
N VAL A 13 20.21 28.28 -2.10
CA VAL A 13 20.03 27.09 -1.24
C VAL A 13 18.64 26.47 -1.44
N MET A 14 17.58 27.27 -1.53
CA MET A 14 16.23 26.76 -1.81
C MET A 14 16.11 26.12 -3.19
N LEU A 15 16.74 26.64 -4.21
CA LEU A 15 16.76 26.07 -5.57
C LEU A 15 17.38 24.67 -5.62
N ILE A 16 18.34 24.38 -4.75
CA ILE A 16 19.01 23.08 -4.68
C ILE A 16 18.25 22.12 -3.72
N ALA A 17 17.70 22.65 -2.63
CA ALA A 17 17.04 21.83 -1.61
C ALA A 17 15.69 21.28 -2.09
N LEU A 18 14.89 22.03 -2.81
CA LEU A 18 13.55 21.64 -3.28
C LEU A 18 13.56 20.33 -4.12
N PRO A 19 14.41 20.18 -5.18
CA PRO A 19 14.43 18.94 -5.95
C PRO A 19 14.93 17.72 -5.16
N ALA A 20 15.82 17.93 -4.19
CA ALA A 20 16.32 16.85 -3.34
C ALA A 20 15.22 16.26 -2.45
N PHE A 21 14.33 17.10 -1.90
CA PHE A 21 13.17 16.65 -1.11
C PHE A 21 12.16 15.86 -1.95
N GLN A 22 11.88 16.27 -3.18
CA GLN A 22 10.96 15.55 -4.08
C GLN A 22 11.48 14.16 -4.42
N ASN A 23 12.78 14.01 -4.67
CA ASN A 23 13.39 12.71 -4.96
C ASN A 23 13.34 11.75 -3.76
N LEU A 24 13.48 12.26 -2.52
CA LEU A 24 13.36 11.45 -1.31
C LEU A 24 11.93 10.93 -1.09
N LEU A 25 10.92 11.75 -1.33
CA LEU A 25 9.51 11.37 -1.21
C LEU A 25 9.12 10.30 -2.26
N GLN A 26 9.59 10.45 -3.50
CA GLN A 26 9.36 9.46 -4.56
C GLN A 26 10.04 8.11 -4.25
N GLY A 27 11.25 8.15 -3.68
CA GLY A 27 11.95 6.94 -3.25
C GLY A 27 11.20 6.18 -2.16
N ALA A 28 10.69 6.88 -1.15
CA ALA A 28 9.90 6.29 -0.07
C ALA A 28 8.60 5.67 -0.58
N LEU A 29 7.89 6.36 -1.48
CA LEU A 29 6.69 5.86 -2.12
C LEU A 29 6.94 4.56 -2.90
N GLN A 30 8.01 4.53 -3.69
CA GLN A 30 8.36 3.36 -4.49
C GLN A 30 8.72 2.15 -3.62
N LEU A 31 9.35 2.37 -2.47
CA LEU A 31 9.64 1.30 -1.51
C LEU A 31 8.36 0.66 -0.96
N GLU A 32 7.36 1.45 -0.60
CA GLU A 32 6.08 0.93 -0.09
C GLU A 32 5.29 0.19 -1.19
N VAL A 33 5.26 0.71 -2.40
CA VAL A 33 4.64 0.03 -3.55
C VAL A 33 5.33 -1.30 -3.84
N ASN A 34 6.67 -1.33 -3.81
CA ASN A 34 7.44 -2.56 -4.00
C ASN A 34 7.18 -3.57 -2.88
N ARG A 35 7.03 -3.11 -1.63
CA ARG A 35 6.65 -3.95 -0.49
C ARG A 35 5.30 -4.61 -0.71
N ILE A 36 4.26 -3.84 -1.01
CA ILE A 36 2.91 -4.38 -1.28
C ILE A 36 2.94 -5.36 -2.45
N THR A 37 3.68 -5.03 -3.51
CA THR A 37 3.86 -5.91 -4.66
C THR A 37 4.51 -7.23 -4.26
N GLY A 38 5.52 -7.19 -3.40
CA GLY A 38 6.19 -8.37 -2.86
C GLY A 38 5.24 -9.24 -2.04
N VAL A 39 4.46 -8.62 -1.14
CA VAL A 39 3.46 -9.31 -0.31
C VAL A 39 2.41 -10.00 -1.19
N ILE A 40 1.82 -9.31 -2.16
CA ILE A 40 0.81 -9.90 -3.05
C ILE A 40 1.39 -11.06 -3.85
N ARG A 41 2.61 -10.92 -4.37
CA ARG A 41 3.29 -11.99 -5.11
C ARG A 41 3.55 -13.20 -4.23
N LEU A 42 4.03 -12.98 -3.01
CA LEU A 42 4.31 -14.04 -2.05
C LEU A 42 3.02 -14.75 -1.64
N LEU A 43 1.96 -14.02 -1.30
CA LEU A 43 0.65 -14.58 -0.97
C LEU A 43 0.10 -15.48 -2.07
N ARG A 44 0.19 -15.05 -3.31
CA ARG A 44 -0.26 -15.83 -4.46
C ARG A 44 0.54 -17.13 -4.59
N ASN A 45 1.86 -17.03 -4.45
CA ASN A 45 2.73 -18.23 -4.51
C ASN A 45 2.42 -19.18 -3.38
N GLU A 46 2.31 -18.69 -2.15
CA GLU A 46 1.96 -19.52 -0.98
C GLU A 46 0.57 -20.16 -1.14
N ALA A 47 -0.43 -19.42 -1.60
CA ALA A 47 -1.77 -19.93 -1.83
C ALA A 47 -1.78 -21.12 -2.83
N VAL A 48 -1.03 -21.01 -3.92
CA VAL A 48 -0.90 -22.06 -4.92
C VAL A 48 -0.10 -23.25 -4.38
N LEU A 49 1.04 -23.00 -3.73
CA LEU A 49 1.94 -24.05 -3.24
C LEU A 49 1.31 -24.87 -2.11
N THR A 50 0.59 -24.21 -1.21
CA THR A 50 -0.05 -24.87 -0.05
C THR A 50 -1.50 -25.28 -0.32
N ASN A 51 -2.04 -24.93 -1.48
CA ASN A 51 -3.46 -25.10 -1.83
C ASN A 51 -4.40 -24.55 -0.75
N THR A 52 -4.04 -23.42 -0.17
CA THR A 52 -4.73 -22.77 0.96
C THR A 52 -5.20 -21.37 0.60
N ARG A 53 -6.29 -20.94 1.19
CA ARG A 53 -6.79 -19.57 1.02
C ARG A 53 -6.12 -18.62 2.02
N TYR A 54 -5.84 -17.43 1.54
CA TYR A 54 -5.30 -16.34 2.34
C TYR A 54 -6.21 -15.11 2.27
N ARG A 55 -6.08 -14.22 3.25
CA ARG A 55 -6.70 -12.91 3.25
C ARG A 55 -5.64 -11.85 3.56
N LEU A 56 -5.57 -10.82 2.71
CA LEU A 56 -4.86 -9.60 3.04
C LEU A 56 -5.86 -8.67 3.72
N MET A 57 -5.70 -8.48 5.02
CA MET A 57 -6.56 -7.64 5.85
C MET A 57 -6.04 -6.21 5.83
N LEU A 58 -6.84 -5.28 5.29
CA LEU A 58 -6.50 -3.86 5.20
C LEU A 58 -7.27 -3.08 6.27
N SER A 59 -6.58 -2.60 7.31
CA SER A 59 -7.13 -1.67 8.29
C SER A 59 -6.88 -0.25 7.83
N LEU A 60 -7.91 0.36 7.22
CA LEU A 60 -7.81 1.72 6.69
C LEU A 60 -7.66 2.74 7.82
N LYS A 61 -8.40 2.53 8.91
CA LYS A 61 -8.36 3.39 10.09
C LYS A 61 -7.00 3.40 10.78
N ASP A 62 -6.41 2.21 10.97
CA ASP A 62 -5.13 2.06 11.66
C ASP A 62 -3.93 2.20 10.72
N ASN A 63 -4.19 2.41 9.43
CA ASN A 63 -3.18 2.57 8.39
C ASN A 63 -2.17 1.41 8.37
N ARG A 64 -2.67 0.17 8.43
CA ARG A 64 -1.87 -1.07 8.48
C ARG A 64 -2.50 -2.19 7.69
N TYR A 65 -1.70 -3.19 7.37
CA TYR A 65 -2.19 -4.46 6.85
C TYR A 65 -1.59 -5.65 7.62
N PHE A 66 -2.26 -6.78 7.54
CA PHE A 66 -1.77 -8.07 8.00
C PHE A 66 -2.38 -9.18 7.16
N VAL A 67 -1.79 -10.35 7.23
CA VAL A 67 -2.18 -11.51 6.45
C VAL A 67 -2.76 -12.57 7.35
N GLU A 68 -3.84 -13.20 6.91
CA GLU A 68 -4.42 -14.37 7.54
C GLU A 68 -4.42 -15.56 6.57
N ARG A 69 -4.19 -16.73 7.11
CA ARG A 69 -4.27 -18.02 6.41
C ARG A 69 -5.46 -18.81 6.92
N GLN A 70 -6.18 -19.45 6.00
CA GLN A 70 -7.24 -20.38 6.37
C GLN A 70 -6.63 -21.69 6.86
N ASP A 71 -7.06 -22.17 8.03
CA ASP A 71 -6.70 -23.47 8.57
C ASP A 71 -7.56 -24.61 7.97
N GLU A 72 -7.29 -25.86 8.35
CA GLU A 72 -8.03 -27.04 7.88
C GLU A 72 -9.50 -27.06 8.35
N LEU A 73 -9.83 -26.33 9.41
CA LEU A 73 -11.18 -26.20 9.97
C LEU A 73 -11.98 -25.06 9.35
N GLY A 74 -11.34 -24.26 8.45
CA GLY A 74 -11.95 -23.13 7.79
C GLY A 74 -11.84 -21.82 8.56
N SER A 75 -11.21 -21.81 9.74
CA SER A 75 -10.91 -20.61 10.52
C SER A 75 -9.70 -19.85 9.93
N TYR A 76 -9.53 -18.60 10.30
CA TYR A 76 -8.42 -17.80 9.82
C TYR A 76 -7.48 -17.41 10.96
N GLU A 77 -6.20 -17.57 10.73
CA GLU A 77 -5.14 -17.24 11.67
C GLU A 77 -4.16 -16.24 11.07
N THR A 78 -3.72 -15.27 11.87
CA THR A 78 -2.72 -14.28 11.43
C THR A 78 -1.37 -14.94 11.17
N VAL A 79 -0.83 -14.70 9.98
CA VAL A 79 0.47 -15.24 9.56
C VAL A 79 1.61 -14.43 10.18
N GLN A 80 2.58 -15.14 10.77
CA GLN A 80 3.77 -14.54 11.38
C GLN A 80 5.06 -14.86 10.62
N ASP A 81 5.03 -15.89 9.80
CA ASP A 81 6.14 -16.33 8.97
C ASP A 81 5.62 -16.68 7.55
N PRO A 82 6.37 -16.34 6.50
CA PRO A 82 7.66 -15.63 6.51
C PRO A 82 7.57 -14.16 6.96
N GLN A 83 8.69 -13.56 7.28
CA GLN A 83 8.77 -12.20 7.84
C GLN A 83 8.05 -11.13 6.98
N GLU A 84 8.01 -11.33 5.66
CA GLU A 84 7.38 -10.46 4.68
C GLU A 84 5.85 -10.39 4.83
N LEU A 85 5.24 -11.42 5.42
CA LEU A 85 3.78 -11.51 5.64
C LEU A 85 3.35 -11.04 7.03
N ARG A 86 4.28 -10.61 7.88
CA ARG A 86 3.96 -10.08 9.21
C ARG A 86 3.10 -8.82 9.12
N PRO A 87 2.32 -8.54 10.16
CA PRO A 87 1.61 -7.27 10.27
C PRO A 87 2.53 -6.07 10.05
N TYR A 88 2.09 -5.14 9.22
CA TYR A 88 2.88 -3.98 8.83
C TYR A 88 2.03 -2.71 8.90
N SER A 89 2.58 -1.66 9.51
CA SER A 89 1.99 -0.32 9.52
C SER A 89 2.67 0.55 8.48
N PHE A 90 1.87 1.24 7.67
CA PHE A 90 2.40 2.20 6.71
C PHE A 90 3.09 3.37 7.43
N PRO A 91 4.10 3.98 6.81
CA PRO A 91 4.81 5.10 7.41
C PRO A 91 3.86 6.30 7.64
N SER A 92 4.23 7.18 8.58
CA SER A 92 3.39 8.31 9.01
C SER A 92 2.98 9.29 7.88
N GLY A 93 3.74 9.33 6.80
CA GLY A 93 3.40 10.14 5.61
C GLY A 93 2.37 9.52 4.68
N TRP A 94 2.06 8.24 4.86
CA TRP A 94 1.07 7.49 4.08
C TRP A 94 -0.25 7.47 4.84
N GLN A 95 -1.32 7.91 4.20
CA GLN A 95 -2.67 7.90 4.79
C GLN A 95 -3.65 7.26 3.82
N THR A 96 -4.17 6.10 4.20
CA THR A 96 -5.22 5.42 3.43
C THR A 96 -6.52 6.20 3.53
N GLN A 97 -7.19 6.43 2.40
CA GLN A 97 -8.42 7.22 2.32
C GLN A 97 -9.64 6.36 2.03
N LYS A 98 -9.58 5.57 0.98
CA LYS A 98 -10.65 4.66 0.62
C LYS A 98 -10.12 3.44 -0.13
N LEU A 99 -10.86 2.34 -0.05
CA LEU A 99 -10.62 1.10 -0.76
C LEU A 99 -11.85 0.77 -1.61
N LEU A 100 -11.65 0.55 -2.91
CA LEU A 100 -12.65 -0.05 -3.79
C LEU A 100 -12.33 -1.53 -3.95
N LEU A 101 -13.22 -2.38 -3.50
CA LEU A 101 -13.09 -3.83 -3.57
C LEU A 101 -14.39 -4.43 -4.10
N LEU A 102 -14.34 -5.14 -5.24
CA LEU A 102 -15.49 -5.81 -5.85
C LEU A 102 -16.73 -4.91 -6.00
N GLY A 103 -16.53 -3.65 -6.38
CA GLY A 103 -17.59 -2.67 -6.55
C GLY A 103 -18.13 -2.03 -5.25
N ARG A 104 -17.58 -2.39 -4.10
CA ARG A 104 -17.89 -1.75 -2.81
C ARG A 104 -16.82 -0.74 -2.44
N ILE A 105 -17.23 0.34 -1.80
CA ILE A 105 -16.34 1.40 -1.31
C ILE A 105 -16.27 1.29 0.21
N PHE A 106 -15.06 1.15 0.73
CA PHE A 106 -14.74 1.21 2.15
C PHE A 106 -13.94 2.49 2.40
N ARG A 107 -14.22 3.17 3.49
CA ARG A 107 -13.56 4.43 3.86
C ARG A 107 -12.66 4.23 5.08
N ASN A 108 -11.85 5.23 5.36
CA ASN A 108 -10.92 5.21 6.50
C ASN A 108 -11.59 5.27 7.89
N ASP A 109 -12.90 5.44 7.95
CA ASP A 109 -13.72 5.35 9.18
C ASP A 109 -14.27 3.95 9.46
N GLU A 110 -14.03 2.97 8.56
CA GLU A 110 -14.41 1.57 8.79
C GLU A 110 -13.76 1.04 10.07
N PRO A 111 -14.58 0.51 11.01
CA PRO A 111 -14.07 0.03 12.29
C PRO A 111 -13.30 -1.28 12.17
N GLU A 112 -13.60 -2.09 11.15
CA GLU A 112 -13.02 -3.41 10.96
C GLU A 112 -12.11 -3.45 9.73
N PRO A 113 -11.03 -4.25 9.77
CA PRO A 113 -10.19 -4.48 8.60
C PRO A 113 -10.97 -5.13 7.46
N VAL A 114 -10.71 -4.67 6.24
CA VAL A 114 -11.36 -5.15 5.01
C VAL A 114 -10.57 -6.32 4.44
N PRO A 115 -11.19 -7.52 4.27
CA PRO A 115 -10.51 -8.68 3.70
C PRO A 115 -10.45 -8.61 2.17
N VAL A 116 -9.24 -8.69 1.62
CA VAL A 116 -8.97 -8.98 0.21
C VAL A 116 -8.60 -10.45 0.10
N LEU A 117 -9.41 -11.24 -0.61
CA LEU A 117 -9.21 -12.69 -0.70
C LEU A 117 -8.13 -13.04 -1.72
N VAL A 118 -7.35 -14.06 -1.38
CA VAL A 118 -6.42 -14.74 -2.28
C VAL A 118 -6.77 -16.22 -2.24
N ASP A 119 -7.28 -16.75 -3.34
CA ASP A 119 -7.67 -18.15 -3.39
C ASP A 119 -6.49 -19.09 -3.72
N SER A 120 -6.73 -20.38 -3.61
CA SER A 120 -5.70 -21.41 -3.87
C SER A 120 -5.27 -21.51 -5.33
N SER A 121 -5.94 -20.86 -6.27
CA SER A 121 -5.48 -20.71 -7.65
C SER A 121 -4.49 -19.57 -7.84
N GLY A 122 -4.27 -18.76 -6.80
CA GLY A 122 -3.48 -17.55 -6.86
C GLY A 122 -4.24 -16.34 -7.43
N TYR A 123 -5.57 -16.43 -7.57
CA TYR A 123 -6.39 -15.26 -7.90
C TYR A 123 -6.52 -14.37 -6.67
N VAL A 124 -6.38 -13.08 -6.87
CA VAL A 124 -6.53 -12.04 -5.84
C VAL A 124 -7.80 -11.25 -6.17
N ASP A 125 -8.62 -10.94 -5.20
CA ASP A 125 -9.71 -10.00 -5.42
C ASP A 125 -9.14 -8.66 -5.91
N PRO A 126 -9.54 -8.18 -7.11
CA PRO A 126 -9.03 -6.92 -7.62
C PRO A 126 -9.49 -5.76 -6.75
N PHE A 127 -8.56 -4.88 -6.41
CA PHE A 127 -8.88 -3.71 -5.60
C PHE A 127 -8.12 -2.46 -6.05
N LEU A 128 -8.64 -1.32 -5.61
CA LEU A 128 -8.05 -0.01 -5.83
C LEU A 128 -7.98 0.72 -4.48
N LEU A 129 -6.77 0.95 -4.00
CA LEU A 129 -6.51 1.63 -2.75
C LEU A 129 -6.11 3.08 -3.03
N HIS A 130 -6.91 4.01 -2.54
CA HIS A 130 -6.59 5.44 -2.56
C HIS A 130 -5.91 5.86 -1.27
N PHE A 131 -4.85 6.62 -1.39
CA PHE A 131 -4.09 7.14 -0.26
C PHE A 131 -3.44 8.48 -0.60
N THR A 132 -3.07 9.21 0.43
CA THR A 132 -2.26 10.43 0.30
C THR A 132 -0.88 10.16 0.87
N GLN A 133 0.15 10.73 0.23
CA GLN A 133 1.51 10.74 0.74
C GLN A 133 2.18 12.07 0.41
N GLY A 134 2.75 12.72 1.44
CA GLY A 134 3.38 14.02 1.26
C GLY A 134 2.43 15.14 0.79
N GLY A 135 1.12 14.98 1.00
CA GLY A 135 0.09 15.92 0.56
C GLY A 135 -0.39 15.70 -0.88
N GLU A 136 0.11 14.70 -1.57
CA GLU A 136 -0.33 14.32 -2.91
C GLU A 136 -1.17 13.04 -2.88
N ASP A 137 -2.14 12.94 -3.79
CA ASP A 137 -3.06 11.82 -3.89
C ASP A 137 -2.53 10.77 -4.87
N TYR A 138 -2.70 9.51 -4.49
CA TYR A 138 -2.29 8.35 -5.27
C TYR A 138 -3.35 7.26 -5.25
N SER A 139 -3.29 6.42 -6.26
CA SER A 139 -4.10 5.20 -6.36
C SER A 139 -3.21 3.99 -6.63
N LEU A 140 -3.36 2.95 -5.83
CA LEU A 140 -2.69 1.67 -6.02
C LEU A 140 -3.71 0.67 -6.51
N ARG A 141 -3.55 0.23 -7.76
CA ARG A 141 -4.44 -0.74 -8.41
C ARG A 141 -3.82 -2.13 -8.38
N VAL A 142 -4.60 -3.11 -7.98
CA VAL A 142 -4.20 -4.52 -8.00
C VAL A 142 -5.10 -5.30 -8.96
N SER A 143 -4.48 -5.98 -9.91
CA SER A 143 -5.15 -6.82 -10.89
C SER A 143 -5.35 -8.24 -10.36
N GLY A 144 -6.57 -8.77 -10.42
CA GLY A 144 -6.93 -10.06 -9.84
C GLY A 144 -6.18 -11.25 -10.42
N PHE A 145 -6.12 -11.38 -11.73
CA PHE A 145 -5.50 -12.53 -12.40
C PHE A 145 -3.98 -12.53 -12.34
N THR A 146 -3.37 -11.37 -12.52
CA THR A 146 -1.92 -11.25 -12.58
C THR A 146 -1.27 -10.92 -11.24
N GLY A 147 -2.04 -10.36 -10.29
CA GLY A 147 -1.52 -9.77 -9.06
C GLY A 147 -0.63 -8.57 -9.32
N ARG A 148 -0.71 -7.99 -10.54
CA ARG A 148 0.09 -6.80 -10.90
C ARG A 148 -0.39 -5.61 -10.09
N VAL A 149 0.57 -4.92 -9.51
CA VAL A 149 0.35 -3.70 -8.75
C VAL A 149 0.81 -2.52 -9.60
N GLU A 150 -0.07 -1.55 -9.77
CA GLU A 150 0.19 -0.32 -10.53
C GLU A 150 -0.07 0.89 -9.65
N LEU A 151 0.89 1.80 -9.62
CA LEU A 151 0.74 3.10 -8.97
C LEU A 151 0.28 4.12 -10.01
N VAL A 152 -0.77 4.86 -9.68
CA VAL A 152 -1.31 5.93 -10.51
C VAL A 152 -1.35 7.22 -9.68
N ASN A 153 -0.90 8.33 -10.26
CA ASN A 153 -1.01 9.64 -9.64
C ASN A 153 -2.47 10.11 -9.67
N GLY A 154 -2.92 10.62 -8.56
CA GLY A 154 -4.31 11.06 -8.38
C GLY A 154 -5.29 9.92 -8.07
N TYR A 155 -6.55 10.29 -7.88
CA TYR A 155 -7.63 9.32 -7.67
C TYR A 155 -8.23 8.88 -9.01
N VAL A 156 -8.29 7.56 -9.20
CA VAL A 156 -8.86 6.93 -10.39
C VAL A 156 -10.08 6.14 -9.96
N ASP A 157 -11.23 6.33 -10.63
CA ASP A 157 -12.50 5.68 -10.26
C ASP A 157 -12.76 4.35 -11.00
N LYS A 158 -11.79 3.89 -11.85
CA LYS A 158 -11.92 2.63 -12.63
C LYS A 158 -10.57 1.96 -12.81
#